data_40d7d0fb3a0d28bdf7d3dfd3a5fb0bdb
#
_entry.id   40d7d0fb3a0d28bdf7d3dfd3a5fb0bdb
#
_cell.length_a   1.000
_cell.length_b   1.000
_cell.length_c   1.000
_cell.angle_alpha   90.00
_cell.angle_beta   90.00
_cell.angle_gamma   90.00
#
_symmetry.space_group_name_H-M   'P 1'
#
loop_
_entity.id
_entity.type
_entity.pdbx_description
1 polymer ?
#
loop_
_entity_poly.entity_id
_entity_poly.type
_entity_poly.pdbx_seq_one_letter_code
_entity_poly.pdbx_strand_id
1 'polypeptide(L)'
;MSDDHGVDLQSAIARLRVLPLGTDGILIETGGLDESLALFGALLAQPVAGLLDVVPAARTVAVRFLPSLLPVRSLLAVIRSLPKSRDAATSGRLVEIPVHYDGADLDEVARLTGLSVDEVVRRHTDAVHTVAFTGFAPGFAYLSGGDPALDVPRRDVPRIAVPAGAVALAAGFSGVYPRESPGGWQLLGRTTVPMWDLSERVPALLQPGMRVRFVAVPEREGGVDLDGVTTPHGDDRTEEARVGSPTTAPVALRAATVEHAADPAVSPTRALVVSAPGPFSIIEDLGRPGRSGLGVSRSGAMDHRALREANRLVGSSTGSPALEMAYGGLVATARGDLVVAIAGAPVAITVDRGGDRITGVVGAPFALDDGDVLEVGAPPRGVYSYLAVRGGWLVDPVLDSASGDVLAGLGPERLQAGDELVVARGWSESVAAAAPHVQRNVSGPDEVTFLDVVLGPRDDWFTDEALARLTEQEWTVTPQSNRIGLRLEGAVPLDRAVTDELDSEATVSGALQIPPDGQPVLFMADHPVTGGYPVVACVVGDQLDRAAQVPIGARVRFRAVPGPALTGRAAAAAAAASSPGAESDAGSEAADTAPVGPPAAVPERGDEA
;
A
#
# COMPACT_ATOMS: atom_id res chain seq x y z
N MET A 1 42.57 -6.98 10.88
CA MET A 1 41.97 -6.23 11.98
C MET A 1 40.85 -5.42 11.31
N SER A 2 39.68 -5.99 11.22
CA SER A 2 38.48 -5.32 10.71
C SER A 2 37.91 -4.51 11.87
N ASP A 3 37.96 -3.18 11.74
CA ASP A 3 37.30 -2.26 12.68
C ASP A 3 35.79 -2.52 12.64
N ASP A 4 35.33 -3.24 13.64
CA ASP A 4 33.92 -3.47 13.93
C ASP A 4 33.32 -2.16 14.52
N HIS A 5 33.07 -1.20 13.65
CA HIS A 5 32.35 0.02 14.03
C HIS A 5 30.85 -0.29 14.12
N GLY A 6 30.45 -0.89 15.25
CA GLY A 6 29.05 -1.04 15.57
C GLY A 6 28.32 0.32 15.49
N VAL A 7 27.22 0.39 14.74
CA VAL A 7 26.38 1.59 14.64
C VAL A 7 25.87 1.95 16.04
N ASP A 8 26.25 3.13 16.56
CA ASP A 8 25.66 3.68 17.79
C ASP A 8 24.25 4.20 17.49
N LEU A 9 23.27 3.29 17.55
CA LEU A 9 21.87 3.58 17.26
C LEU A 9 21.30 4.72 18.14
N GLN A 10 21.79 4.89 19.38
CA GLN A 10 21.31 5.97 20.25
C GLN A 10 21.78 7.35 19.80
N SER A 11 23.03 7.46 19.34
CA SER A 11 23.54 8.71 18.76
C SER A 11 22.88 9.01 17.41
N ALA A 12 22.54 7.98 16.64
CA ALA A 12 21.76 8.10 15.42
C ALA A 12 20.32 8.58 15.75
N ILE A 13 19.61 7.91 16.67
CA ILE A 13 18.26 8.26 17.10
C ILE A 13 18.14 9.71 17.59
N ALA A 14 19.16 10.23 18.30
CA ALA A 14 19.15 11.61 18.80
C ALA A 14 19.17 12.67 17.68
N ARG A 15 19.58 12.29 16.45
CA ARG A 15 19.69 13.16 15.27
C ARG A 15 18.66 12.88 14.20
N LEU A 16 17.74 11.93 14.43
CA LEU A 16 16.75 11.54 13.44
C LEU A 16 15.85 12.71 13.04
N ARG A 17 15.76 12.96 11.77
CA ARG A 17 14.70 13.77 11.19
C ARG A 17 13.48 12.90 10.99
N VAL A 18 12.36 13.28 11.59
CA VAL A 18 11.08 12.57 11.48
C VAL A 18 10.11 13.42 10.68
N LEU A 19 9.59 12.85 9.63
CA LEU A 19 8.74 13.51 8.64
C LEU A 19 7.33 12.91 8.67
N PRO A 20 6.28 13.69 8.40
CA PRO A 20 4.92 13.16 8.31
C PRO A 20 4.76 12.31 7.06
N LEU A 21 4.12 11.15 7.21
CA LEU A 21 3.70 10.28 6.12
C LEU A 21 2.19 10.04 6.27
N GLY A 22 1.42 11.12 6.05
CA GLY A 22 0.00 11.16 6.34
C GLY A 22 -0.31 11.37 7.82
N THR A 23 -1.48 10.90 8.27
CA THR A 23 -1.94 11.01 9.66
C THR A 23 -1.62 9.78 10.52
N ASP A 24 -1.30 8.66 9.89
CA ASP A 24 -1.08 7.34 10.49
C ASP A 24 0.29 6.74 10.16
N GLY A 25 1.22 7.57 9.70
CA GLY A 25 2.59 7.20 9.35
C GLY A 25 3.60 8.28 9.62
N ILE A 26 4.85 7.87 9.81
CA ILE A 26 6.04 8.72 9.85
C ILE A 26 7.13 8.12 8.97
N LEU A 27 7.93 8.98 8.36
CA LEU A 27 9.17 8.61 7.68
C LEU A 27 10.34 9.11 8.53
N ILE A 28 11.26 8.23 8.85
CA ILE A 28 12.42 8.52 9.69
C ILE A 28 13.64 8.51 8.78
N GLU A 29 14.32 9.64 8.64
CA GLU A 29 15.59 9.72 7.93
C GLU A 29 16.73 9.18 8.80
N THR A 30 17.60 8.40 8.20
CA THR A 30 18.79 7.81 8.83
C THR A 30 20.06 8.27 8.10
N GLY A 31 21.22 8.08 8.72
CA GLY A 31 22.51 8.42 8.12
C GLY A 31 22.91 7.51 6.96
N GLY A 32 22.26 6.34 6.81
CA GLY A 32 22.53 5.37 5.76
C GLY A 32 21.85 4.05 6.02
N LEU A 33 22.12 3.09 5.13
CA LEU A 33 21.48 1.77 5.13
C LEU A 33 21.66 1.00 6.45
N ASP A 34 22.89 1.01 7.02
CA ASP A 34 23.17 0.28 8.26
C ASP A 34 22.32 0.81 9.43
N GLU A 35 22.13 2.13 9.51
CA GLU A 35 21.25 2.73 10.51
C GLU A 35 19.78 2.40 10.23
N SER A 36 19.34 2.39 8.96
CA SER A 36 18.00 1.98 8.56
C SER A 36 17.70 0.55 8.98
N LEU A 37 18.60 -0.39 8.70
CA LEU A 37 18.46 -1.80 9.06
C LEU A 37 18.51 -2.01 10.59
N ALA A 38 19.39 -1.29 11.30
CA ALA A 38 19.47 -1.35 12.75
C ALA A 38 18.17 -0.86 13.42
N LEU A 39 17.62 0.26 12.93
CA LEU A 39 16.35 0.81 13.42
C LEU A 39 15.17 -0.13 13.10
N PHE A 40 15.12 -0.64 11.87
CA PHE A 40 14.14 -1.62 11.43
C PHE A 40 14.13 -2.86 12.33
N GLY A 41 15.29 -3.47 12.54
CA GLY A 41 15.42 -4.64 13.38
C GLY A 41 15.06 -4.40 14.83
N ALA A 42 15.43 -3.25 15.39
CA ALA A 42 15.10 -2.88 16.75
C ALA A 42 13.59 -2.68 16.94
N LEU A 43 12.89 -2.12 15.95
CA LEU A 43 11.43 -1.96 15.97
C LEU A 43 10.71 -3.31 15.84
N LEU A 44 11.20 -4.23 15.00
CA LEU A 44 10.61 -5.56 14.86
C LEU A 44 10.83 -6.44 16.09
N ALA A 45 11.94 -6.27 16.81
CA ALA A 45 12.23 -7.02 18.03
C ALA A 45 11.33 -6.65 19.21
N GLN A 46 10.63 -5.53 19.15
CA GLN A 46 9.74 -5.06 20.21
C GLN A 46 8.29 -5.03 19.73
N PRO A 47 7.42 -5.90 20.25
CA PRO A 47 6.00 -5.83 19.93
C PRO A 47 5.39 -4.54 20.53
N VAL A 48 5.01 -3.59 19.67
CA VAL A 48 4.38 -2.34 20.05
C VAL A 48 2.91 -2.37 19.63
N ALA A 49 2.01 -2.34 20.60
CA ALA A 49 0.57 -2.32 20.30
C ALA A 49 0.22 -1.05 19.48
N GLY A 50 -0.46 -1.25 18.37
CA GLY A 50 -0.80 -0.17 17.45
C GLY A 50 0.24 0.09 16.35
N LEU A 51 1.39 -0.57 16.35
CA LEU A 51 2.30 -0.60 15.21
C LEU A 51 1.69 -1.48 14.12
N LEU A 52 1.55 -0.97 12.90
CA LEU A 52 0.93 -1.68 11.78
C LEU A 52 1.96 -2.25 10.81
N ASP A 53 2.99 -1.46 10.49
CA ASP A 53 3.99 -1.84 9.50
C ASP A 53 5.29 -1.04 9.69
N VAL A 54 6.42 -1.63 9.32
CA VAL A 54 7.73 -1.00 9.31
C VAL A 54 8.42 -1.35 8.01
N VAL A 55 8.83 -0.34 7.25
CA VAL A 55 9.44 -0.51 5.92
C VAL A 55 10.80 0.15 5.89
N PRO A 56 11.89 -0.61 5.83
CA PRO A 56 13.22 -0.04 5.62
C PRO A 56 13.40 0.34 4.15
N ALA A 57 14.22 1.35 3.92
CA ALA A 57 14.68 1.76 2.60
C ALA A 57 16.15 2.20 2.67
N ALA A 58 16.70 2.73 1.60
CA ALA A 58 18.14 3.02 1.49
C ALA A 58 18.64 3.93 2.63
N ARG A 59 17.91 4.98 2.97
CA ARG A 59 18.25 5.98 3.98
C ARG A 59 17.07 6.39 4.85
N THR A 60 15.99 5.60 4.84
CA THR A 60 14.79 5.91 5.60
C THR A 60 14.15 4.65 6.17
N VAL A 61 13.37 4.82 7.24
CA VAL A 61 12.46 3.80 7.77
C VAL A 61 11.08 4.42 7.89
N ALA A 62 10.11 3.87 7.17
CA ALA A 62 8.71 4.25 7.35
C ALA A 62 8.07 3.41 8.44
N VAL A 63 7.26 4.04 9.27
CA VAL A 63 6.52 3.38 10.35
C VAL A 63 5.06 3.75 10.23
N ARG A 64 4.19 2.76 10.02
CA ARG A 64 2.74 2.93 10.06
C ARG A 64 2.17 2.49 11.39
N PHE A 65 1.19 3.22 11.90
CA PHE A 65 0.62 2.96 13.23
C PHE A 65 -0.86 3.34 13.29
N LEU A 66 -1.56 2.87 14.33
CA LEU A 66 -2.93 3.26 14.65
C LEU A 66 -2.90 4.43 15.66
N PRO A 67 -3.19 5.67 15.25
CA PRO A 67 -3.10 6.84 16.15
C PRO A 67 -3.99 6.74 17.39
N SER A 68 -5.11 6.01 17.30
CA SER A 68 -6.03 5.76 18.40
C SER A 68 -5.46 4.85 19.49
N LEU A 69 -4.52 3.96 19.16
CA LEU A 69 -3.86 3.05 20.09
C LEU A 69 -2.43 3.51 20.42
N LEU A 70 -1.74 4.08 19.44
CA LEU A 70 -0.35 4.51 19.54
C LEU A 70 -0.24 5.96 19.04
N PRO A 71 -0.49 6.97 19.89
CA PRO A 71 -0.25 8.37 19.52
C PRO A 71 1.21 8.59 19.08
N VAL A 72 1.45 9.45 18.10
CA VAL A 72 2.78 9.70 17.54
C VAL A 72 3.85 10.03 18.58
N ARG A 73 3.49 10.81 19.61
CA ARG A 73 4.39 11.11 20.74
C ARG A 73 4.86 9.86 21.50
N SER A 74 3.96 8.87 21.66
CA SER A 74 4.27 7.60 22.31
C SER A 74 5.16 6.74 21.42
N LEU A 75 4.89 6.68 20.11
CA LEU A 75 5.75 6.04 19.14
C LEU A 75 7.16 6.63 19.14
N LEU A 76 7.30 7.97 19.15
CA LEU A 76 8.60 8.65 19.23
C LEU A 76 9.33 8.35 20.56
N ALA A 77 8.59 8.20 21.66
CA ALA A 77 9.19 7.77 22.93
C ALA A 77 9.71 6.34 22.88
N VAL A 78 8.96 5.43 22.27
CA VAL A 78 9.41 4.04 22.02
C VAL A 78 10.68 4.05 21.18
N ILE A 79 10.70 4.75 20.03
CA ILE A 79 11.88 4.84 19.16
C ILE A 79 13.10 5.34 19.93
N ARG A 80 12.95 6.37 20.77
CA ARG A 80 14.04 6.92 21.58
C ARG A 80 14.52 5.96 22.68
N SER A 81 13.71 5.00 23.10
CA SER A 81 14.04 4.00 24.12
C SER A 81 14.63 2.72 23.56
N LEU A 82 14.75 2.57 22.22
CA LEU A 82 15.27 1.38 21.60
C LEU A 82 16.72 1.08 22.08
N PRO A 83 17.09 -0.21 22.28
CA PRO A 83 18.41 -0.58 22.78
C PRO A 83 19.53 -0.16 21.83
N LYS A 84 20.70 0.11 22.38
CA LYS A 84 21.89 0.60 21.65
C LYS A 84 22.55 -0.44 20.75
N SER A 85 22.20 -1.72 20.91
CA SER A 85 22.92 -2.82 20.31
C SER A 85 22.32 -3.32 19.01
N ARG A 86 23.20 -3.66 18.10
CA ARG A 86 22.96 -4.14 16.73
C ARG A 86 22.56 -5.63 16.66
N ASP A 87 22.58 -6.38 17.77
CA ASP A 87 22.58 -7.86 17.75
C ASP A 87 21.23 -8.50 17.37
N ALA A 88 20.20 -7.70 17.08
CA ALA A 88 18.82 -8.22 17.00
C ALA A 88 18.28 -8.48 15.57
N ALA A 89 18.95 -8.10 14.49
CA ALA A 89 18.26 -8.09 13.19
C ALA A 89 19.00 -8.63 11.96
N THR A 90 20.26 -8.93 12.05
CA THR A 90 20.92 -9.62 10.94
C THR A 90 20.96 -11.11 11.25
N SER A 91 19.98 -11.88 10.74
CA SER A 91 20.23 -13.30 10.58
C SER A 91 21.43 -13.39 9.63
N GLY A 92 22.59 -13.73 10.14
CA GLY A 92 23.82 -13.85 9.36
C GLY A 92 23.75 -14.95 8.28
N ARG A 93 22.53 -15.35 7.89
CA ARG A 93 22.26 -16.34 6.87
C ARG A 93 22.74 -15.84 5.53
N LEU A 94 23.71 -16.54 4.97
CA LEU A 94 24.18 -16.35 3.60
C LEU A 94 23.32 -17.21 2.67
N VAL A 95 22.77 -16.59 1.63
CA VAL A 95 22.07 -17.25 0.53
C VAL A 95 22.97 -17.18 -0.70
N GLU A 96 23.26 -18.32 -1.29
CA GLU A 96 24.01 -18.40 -2.56
C GLU A 96 23.04 -18.57 -3.72
N ILE A 97 23.18 -17.71 -4.74
CA ILE A 97 22.30 -17.69 -5.92
C ILE A 97 23.15 -18.04 -7.15
N PRO A 98 22.95 -19.23 -7.76
CA PRO A 98 23.63 -19.58 -8.99
C PRO A 98 23.11 -18.71 -10.14
N VAL A 99 24.02 -18.19 -10.96
CA VAL A 99 23.73 -17.27 -12.06
C VAL A 99 24.44 -17.71 -13.31
N HIS A 100 23.70 -17.80 -14.39
CA HIS A 100 24.23 -17.88 -15.73
C HIS A 100 24.37 -16.46 -16.29
N TYR A 101 25.62 -16.02 -16.56
CA TYR A 101 25.93 -14.66 -17.01
C TYR A 101 25.83 -14.55 -18.53
N ASP A 102 24.63 -14.41 -19.04
CA ASP A 102 24.27 -14.25 -20.46
C ASP A 102 23.34 -13.04 -20.68
N GLY A 103 23.37 -12.08 -19.75
CA GLY A 103 22.44 -10.94 -19.77
C GLY A 103 22.67 -10.02 -20.94
N ALA A 104 21.56 -9.51 -21.48
CA ALA A 104 21.55 -8.67 -22.68
C ALA A 104 22.33 -7.35 -22.54
N ASP A 105 22.64 -6.92 -21.31
CA ASP A 105 23.36 -5.66 -21.03
C ASP A 105 24.77 -5.90 -20.47
N LEU A 106 25.26 -7.14 -20.44
CA LEU A 106 26.56 -7.47 -19.85
C LEU A 106 27.71 -6.74 -20.58
N ASP A 107 27.66 -6.68 -21.92
CA ASP A 107 28.63 -5.91 -22.73
C ASP A 107 28.50 -4.39 -22.49
N GLU A 108 27.28 -3.89 -22.27
CA GLU A 108 27.03 -2.47 -21.99
C GLU A 108 27.57 -2.09 -20.61
N VAL A 109 27.38 -2.95 -19.59
CA VAL A 109 27.99 -2.76 -18.27
C VAL A 109 29.52 -2.76 -18.35
N ALA A 110 30.11 -3.68 -19.10
CA ALA A 110 31.55 -3.70 -19.36
C ALA A 110 32.03 -2.37 -19.99
N ARG A 111 31.29 -1.86 -20.97
CA ARG A 111 31.58 -0.57 -21.61
C ARG A 111 31.45 0.63 -20.66
N LEU A 112 30.38 0.68 -19.85
CA LEU A 112 30.11 1.79 -18.90
C LEU A 112 31.16 1.83 -17.80
N THR A 113 31.64 0.68 -17.33
CA THR A 113 32.61 0.57 -16.24
C THR A 113 34.06 0.60 -16.73
N GLY A 114 34.31 0.40 -18.04
CA GLY A 114 35.65 0.24 -18.60
C GLY A 114 36.33 -1.08 -18.26
N LEU A 115 35.57 -2.07 -17.78
CA LEU A 115 36.04 -3.40 -17.41
C LEU A 115 35.82 -4.39 -18.57
N SER A 116 36.51 -5.54 -18.51
CA SER A 116 36.13 -6.69 -19.36
C SER A 116 34.88 -7.38 -18.79
N VAL A 117 34.15 -8.12 -19.64
CA VAL A 117 33.00 -8.94 -19.23
C VAL A 117 33.40 -9.90 -18.09
N ASP A 118 34.52 -10.60 -18.25
CA ASP A 118 35.03 -11.53 -17.20
C ASP A 118 35.29 -10.81 -15.86
N GLU A 119 35.78 -9.58 -15.93
CA GLU A 119 36.06 -8.78 -14.72
C GLU A 119 34.76 -8.27 -14.08
N VAL A 120 33.74 -7.92 -14.87
CA VAL A 120 32.39 -7.58 -14.36
C VAL A 120 31.81 -8.78 -13.63
N VAL A 121 31.82 -9.96 -14.24
CA VAL A 121 31.32 -11.21 -13.62
C VAL A 121 32.06 -11.52 -12.33
N ARG A 122 33.41 -11.50 -12.40
CA ARG A 122 34.26 -11.78 -11.23
C ARG A 122 33.94 -10.85 -10.06
N ARG A 123 33.87 -9.54 -10.29
CA ARG A 123 33.57 -8.54 -9.24
C ARG A 123 32.16 -8.71 -8.66
N HIS A 124 31.17 -9.04 -9.49
CA HIS A 124 29.82 -9.28 -9.04
C HIS A 124 29.73 -10.56 -8.18
N THR A 125 30.48 -11.62 -8.49
CA THR A 125 30.49 -12.90 -7.75
C THR A 125 31.37 -12.85 -6.50
N ASP A 126 32.47 -12.08 -6.49
CA ASP A 126 33.34 -11.93 -5.32
C ASP A 126 32.67 -11.12 -4.20
N ALA A 127 31.71 -10.26 -4.55
CA ALA A 127 30.99 -9.42 -3.59
C ALA A 127 29.99 -10.23 -2.76
N VAL A 128 29.90 -9.88 -1.47
CA VAL A 128 28.81 -10.35 -0.61
C VAL A 128 27.87 -9.20 -0.35
N HIS A 129 26.69 -9.31 -0.95
CA HIS A 129 25.65 -8.30 -0.85
C HIS A 129 24.84 -8.45 0.44
N THR A 130 24.19 -7.36 0.87
CA THR A 130 23.20 -7.35 1.95
C THR A 130 21.83 -6.98 1.36
N VAL A 131 20.79 -7.70 1.73
CA VAL A 131 19.42 -7.31 1.39
C VAL A 131 19.09 -6.02 2.14
N ALA A 132 19.06 -4.92 1.41
CA ALA A 132 18.80 -3.61 1.95
C ALA A 132 17.32 -3.46 2.34
N PHE A 133 16.43 -3.70 1.39
CA PHE A 133 14.98 -3.65 1.54
C PHE A 133 14.32 -4.44 0.41
N THR A 134 13.02 -4.64 0.54
CA THR A 134 12.16 -5.25 -0.48
C THR A 134 11.16 -4.23 -1.01
N GLY A 135 10.71 -4.40 -2.25
CA GLY A 135 9.74 -3.49 -2.87
C GLY A 135 9.60 -3.78 -4.36
N PHE A 136 8.98 -2.89 -5.13
CA PHE A 136 8.72 -3.06 -6.55
C PHE A 136 7.76 -4.23 -6.88
N ALA A 137 8.06 -5.46 -6.42
CA ALA A 137 7.22 -6.64 -6.58
C ALA A 137 7.46 -7.61 -5.40
N PRO A 138 6.51 -8.53 -5.08
CA PRO A 138 6.72 -9.58 -4.10
C PRO A 138 7.98 -10.39 -4.37
N GLY A 139 8.85 -10.49 -3.37
CA GLY A 139 10.13 -11.18 -3.49
C GLY A 139 11.25 -10.42 -4.21
N PHE A 140 11.00 -9.20 -4.72
CA PHE A 140 12.09 -8.37 -5.25
C PHE A 140 12.86 -7.73 -4.10
N ALA A 141 14.16 -8.05 -4.03
CA ALA A 141 15.08 -7.53 -3.02
C ALA A 141 16.13 -6.62 -3.66
N TYR A 142 16.34 -5.46 -3.05
CA TYR A 142 17.43 -4.55 -3.39
C TYR A 142 18.65 -4.96 -2.60
N LEU A 143 19.70 -5.39 -3.30
CA LEU A 143 20.94 -5.94 -2.74
C LEU A 143 22.05 -4.89 -2.81
N SER A 144 22.50 -4.41 -1.66
CA SER A 144 23.59 -3.42 -1.52
C SER A 144 24.91 -4.09 -1.17
N GLY A 145 26.03 -3.34 -1.19
CA GLY A 145 27.35 -3.84 -0.82
C GLY A 145 28.07 -4.56 -1.95
N GLY A 146 27.65 -4.34 -3.20
CA GLY A 146 28.42 -4.74 -4.40
C GLY A 146 29.73 -3.98 -4.55
N ASP A 147 30.55 -4.38 -5.54
CA ASP A 147 31.77 -3.65 -5.88
C ASP A 147 31.42 -2.25 -6.42
N PRO A 148 31.94 -1.15 -5.84
CA PRO A 148 31.65 0.21 -6.33
C PRO A 148 32.02 0.47 -7.80
N ALA A 149 32.93 -0.31 -8.38
CA ALA A 149 33.27 -0.23 -9.80
C ALA A 149 32.12 -0.69 -10.72
N LEU A 150 31.11 -1.37 -10.17
CA LEU A 150 29.91 -1.81 -10.87
C LEU A 150 28.72 -0.85 -10.67
N ASP A 151 28.95 0.34 -10.13
CA ASP A 151 27.89 1.35 -10.05
C ASP A 151 27.61 1.93 -11.45
N VAL A 152 26.50 1.52 -12.05
CA VAL A 152 26.06 1.96 -13.38
C VAL A 152 24.66 2.53 -13.30
N PRO A 153 24.32 3.50 -14.18
CA PRO A 153 22.99 4.08 -14.22
C PRO A 153 21.95 3.08 -14.73
N ARG A 154 20.69 3.38 -14.44
CA ARG A 154 19.55 2.73 -15.10
C ARG A 154 19.59 3.02 -16.61
N ARG A 155 18.91 2.18 -17.38
CA ARG A 155 18.72 2.41 -18.82
C ARG A 155 17.85 3.64 -19.04
N ASP A 156 18.18 4.44 -20.04
CA ASP A 156 17.37 5.60 -20.44
C ASP A 156 15.95 5.19 -20.87
N VAL A 157 15.82 4.04 -21.51
CA VAL A 157 14.53 3.47 -21.94
C VAL A 157 14.30 2.14 -21.22
N PRO A 158 13.36 2.06 -20.26
CA PRO A 158 13.01 0.83 -19.59
C PRO A 158 12.46 -0.22 -20.59
N ARG A 159 12.71 -1.51 -20.29
CA ARG A 159 12.07 -2.62 -21.02
C ARG A 159 10.62 -2.75 -20.59
N ILE A 160 9.77 -3.10 -21.55
CA ILE A 160 8.35 -3.42 -21.29
C ILE A 160 8.23 -4.72 -20.48
N ALA A 161 9.09 -5.70 -20.76
CA ALA A 161 9.13 -6.99 -20.09
C ALA A 161 10.58 -7.41 -19.82
N VAL A 162 10.89 -7.68 -18.55
CA VAL A 162 12.10 -8.33 -18.06
C VAL A 162 11.65 -9.69 -17.52
N PRO A 163 12.26 -10.82 -17.97
CA PRO A 163 11.81 -12.14 -17.57
C PRO A 163 12.07 -12.43 -16.08
N ALA A 164 11.29 -13.35 -15.52
CA ALA A 164 11.53 -13.89 -14.19
C ALA A 164 12.93 -14.53 -14.12
N GLY A 165 13.60 -14.38 -12.97
CA GLY A 165 14.96 -14.89 -12.74
C GLY A 165 16.06 -14.01 -13.33
N ALA A 166 15.73 -12.91 -14.03
CA ALA A 166 16.76 -11.99 -14.55
C ALA A 166 17.54 -11.35 -13.38
N VAL A 167 18.88 -11.50 -13.41
CA VAL A 167 19.80 -10.86 -12.46
C VAL A 167 20.27 -9.55 -13.06
N ALA A 168 20.14 -8.48 -12.31
CA ALA A 168 20.37 -7.14 -12.82
C ALA A 168 21.00 -6.21 -11.78
N LEU A 169 21.60 -5.10 -12.25
CA LEU A 169 22.13 -4.06 -11.39
C LEU A 169 21.80 -2.65 -11.92
N ALA A 170 21.70 -1.70 -11.01
CA ALA A 170 21.61 -0.26 -11.29
C ALA A 170 21.79 0.54 -10.00
N ALA A 171 22.39 1.74 -10.09
CA ALA A 171 22.51 2.71 -8.99
C ALA A 171 23.01 2.09 -7.69
N GLY A 172 24.08 1.31 -7.76
CA GLY A 172 24.73 0.66 -6.61
C GLY A 172 23.99 -0.55 -6.02
N PHE A 173 22.85 -0.97 -6.62
CA PHE A 173 22.10 -2.15 -6.20
C PHE A 173 22.18 -3.27 -7.24
N SER A 174 22.21 -4.52 -6.75
CA SER A 174 21.88 -5.72 -7.53
C SER A 174 20.49 -6.23 -7.13
N GLY A 175 19.90 -7.06 -7.98
CA GLY A 175 18.60 -7.67 -7.69
C GLY A 175 18.26 -8.80 -8.65
N VAL A 176 17.23 -9.57 -8.29
CA VAL A 176 16.68 -10.64 -9.13
C VAL A 176 15.20 -10.40 -9.33
N TYR A 177 14.75 -10.36 -10.57
CA TYR A 177 13.34 -10.20 -10.90
C TYR A 177 12.55 -11.46 -10.54
N PRO A 178 11.60 -11.43 -9.59
CA PRO A 178 10.87 -12.62 -9.15
C PRO A 178 9.85 -13.12 -10.18
N ARG A 179 9.40 -12.22 -11.06
CA ARG A 179 8.43 -12.49 -12.13
C ARG A 179 8.69 -11.58 -13.32
N GLU A 180 8.06 -11.89 -14.46
CA GLU A 180 8.09 -10.97 -15.59
C GLU A 180 7.46 -9.62 -15.23
N SER A 181 8.19 -8.53 -15.50
CA SER A 181 7.74 -7.17 -15.18
C SER A 181 8.51 -6.13 -16.01
N PRO A 182 7.97 -4.91 -16.21
CA PRO A 182 8.74 -3.82 -16.78
C PRO A 182 9.96 -3.50 -15.91
N GLY A 183 11.09 -3.07 -16.52
CA GLY A 183 12.27 -2.70 -15.75
C GLY A 183 13.34 -1.98 -16.52
N GLY A 184 14.08 -1.08 -15.85
CA GLY A 184 15.15 -0.29 -16.44
C GLY A 184 16.54 -0.63 -15.93
N TRP A 185 16.73 -1.77 -15.25
CA TRP A 185 18.05 -2.18 -14.75
C TRP A 185 18.85 -2.90 -15.85
N GLN A 186 20.18 -2.88 -15.71
CA GLN A 186 21.11 -3.53 -16.62
C GLN A 186 21.14 -5.04 -16.32
N LEU A 187 20.78 -5.86 -17.30
CA LEU A 187 20.69 -7.32 -17.14
C LEU A 187 22.06 -7.97 -17.29
N LEU A 188 22.54 -8.64 -16.24
CA LEU A 188 23.81 -9.37 -16.21
C LEU A 188 23.68 -10.85 -16.56
N GLY A 189 22.55 -11.46 -16.23
CA GLY A 189 22.35 -12.88 -16.38
C GLY A 189 21.01 -13.35 -15.86
N ARG A 190 20.90 -14.64 -15.60
CA ARG A 190 19.66 -15.26 -15.11
C ARG A 190 19.92 -16.35 -14.09
N THR A 191 18.93 -16.58 -13.23
CA THR A 191 18.88 -17.70 -12.27
C THR A 191 17.56 -18.44 -12.41
N THR A 192 17.54 -19.72 -12.05
CA THR A 192 16.31 -20.52 -11.94
C THR A 192 15.79 -20.60 -10.51
N VAL A 193 16.51 -20.02 -9.55
CA VAL A 193 16.08 -19.99 -8.14
C VAL A 193 14.83 -19.12 -7.99
N PRO A 194 13.72 -19.64 -7.48
CA PRO A 194 12.52 -18.84 -7.27
C PRO A 194 12.76 -17.85 -6.13
N MET A 195 12.55 -16.56 -6.40
CA MET A 195 12.63 -15.51 -5.38
C MET A 195 11.35 -15.42 -4.54
N TRP A 196 10.27 -16.00 -5.04
CA TRP A 196 8.96 -16.00 -4.42
C TRP A 196 8.26 -17.35 -4.59
N ASP A 197 7.84 -17.97 -3.48
CA ASP A 197 7.11 -19.24 -3.48
C ASP A 197 6.06 -19.25 -2.36
N LEU A 198 4.78 -19.24 -2.73
CA LEU A 198 3.65 -19.25 -1.78
C LEU A 198 3.48 -20.59 -1.04
N SER A 199 4.12 -21.67 -1.47
CA SER A 199 4.11 -22.94 -0.76
C SER A 199 5.00 -22.92 0.49
N GLU A 200 5.93 -21.97 0.55
CA GLU A 200 6.82 -21.80 1.69
C GLU A 200 6.18 -20.99 2.82
N ARG A 201 6.55 -21.30 4.07
CA ARG A 201 6.06 -20.56 5.25
C ARG A 201 6.35 -19.06 5.19
N VAL A 202 7.48 -18.69 4.60
CA VAL A 202 7.85 -17.31 4.26
C VAL A 202 8.11 -17.27 2.77
N PRO A 203 7.18 -16.74 1.98
CA PRO A 203 7.25 -16.81 0.51
C PRO A 203 8.47 -16.13 -0.12
N ALA A 204 8.98 -15.04 0.47
CA ALA A 204 10.15 -14.35 -0.03
C ALA A 204 11.44 -15.08 0.39
N LEU A 205 12.23 -15.53 -0.58
CA LEU A 205 13.55 -16.16 -0.32
C LEU A 205 14.49 -15.18 0.41
N LEU A 206 14.44 -13.91 0.01
CA LEU A 206 15.31 -12.85 0.53
C LEU A 206 14.52 -11.88 1.41
N GLN A 207 15.07 -11.59 2.59
CA GLN A 207 14.50 -10.66 3.56
C GLN A 207 15.52 -9.61 3.98
N PRO A 208 15.11 -8.39 4.35
CA PRO A 208 16.03 -7.33 4.79
C PRO A 208 17.02 -7.82 5.85
N GLY A 209 18.29 -7.50 5.65
CA GLY A 209 19.40 -7.89 6.52
C GLY A 209 20.05 -9.25 6.21
N MET A 210 19.49 -10.09 5.34
CA MET A 210 20.16 -11.32 4.87
C MET A 210 21.37 -10.98 3.98
N ARG A 211 22.30 -11.91 3.90
CA ARG A 211 23.49 -11.82 3.02
C ARG A 211 23.29 -12.67 1.77
N VAL A 212 23.74 -12.16 0.63
CA VAL A 212 23.61 -12.83 -0.67
C VAL A 212 24.95 -12.87 -1.38
N ARG A 213 25.30 -14.02 -1.96
CA ARG A 213 26.41 -14.18 -2.88
C ARG A 213 25.91 -14.77 -4.19
N PHE A 214 26.29 -14.16 -5.30
CA PHE A 214 26.07 -14.75 -6.61
C PHE A 214 27.20 -15.70 -6.97
N VAL A 215 26.85 -16.84 -7.59
CA VAL A 215 27.82 -17.87 -7.99
C VAL A 215 27.67 -18.09 -9.49
N ALA A 216 28.74 -17.86 -10.25
CA ALA A 216 28.71 -18.10 -11.68
C ALA A 216 28.64 -19.60 -11.98
N VAL A 217 27.68 -20.00 -12.81
CA VAL A 217 27.52 -21.38 -13.27
C VAL A 217 27.55 -21.43 -14.81
N PRO A 218 28.15 -22.49 -15.41
CA PRO A 218 28.17 -22.66 -16.84
C PRO A 218 26.77 -22.98 -17.39
N GLU A 219 26.53 -22.64 -18.66
CA GLU A 219 25.33 -23.07 -19.36
C GLU A 219 25.33 -24.60 -19.49
N ARG A 220 24.22 -25.23 -19.05
CA ARG A 220 23.94 -26.64 -19.34
C ARG A 220 22.69 -26.73 -20.22
N GLU A 221 22.74 -27.54 -21.28
CA GLU A 221 21.56 -27.91 -22.04
C GLU A 221 20.59 -28.65 -21.09
N GLY A 222 19.46 -27.99 -20.72
CA GLY A 222 18.42 -28.62 -19.93
C GLY A 222 18.12 -28.00 -18.57
N GLY A 223 18.77 -26.92 -18.16
CA GLY A 223 18.52 -26.23 -16.89
C GLY A 223 19.71 -26.22 -15.93
N VAL A 224 19.66 -25.35 -14.94
CA VAL A 224 20.67 -25.27 -13.87
C VAL A 224 20.51 -26.48 -12.95
N ASP A 225 21.57 -27.31 -12.82
CA ASP A 225 21.60 -28.41 -11.85
C ASP A 225 21.77 -27.83 -10.46
N LEU A 226 20.74 -27.96 -9.63
CA LEU A 226 20.73 -27.52 -8.23
C LEU A 226 21.30 -28.59 -7.27
N ASP A 227 21.73 -29.76 -7.75
CA ASP A 227 22.27 -30.89 -6.97
C ASP A 227 23.66 -30.62 -6.35
N GLY A 228 23.91 -29.50 -5.85
CA GLY A 228 25.17 -29.11 -5.19
C GLY A 228 25.11 -27.71 -4.56
N VAL A 229 24.03 -27.01 -4.83
CA VAL A 229 23.74 -25.72 -4.21
C VAL A 229 22.91 -25.99 -2.95
N THR A 230 23.45 -25.70 -1.80
CA THR A 230 22.70 -25.74 -0.54
C THR A 230 21.59 -24.70 -0.60
N THR A 231 20.49 -25.07 -1.26
CA THR A 231 19.20 -24.41 -0.96
C THR A 231 18.90 -24.72 0.50
N PRO A 232 18.38 -23.78 1.27
CA PRO A 232 18.16 -23.96 2.70
C PRO A 232 16.96 -24.88 3.03
N HIS A 233 16.76 -25.95 2.27
CA HIS A 233 15.86 -27.06 2.54
C HIS A 233 16.63 -28.16 3.28
N GLY A 234 17.22 -27.82 4.42
CA GLY A 234 17.78 -28.78 5.35
C GLY A 234 16.71 -29.23 6.33
N ASP A 235 16.39 -30.52 6.28
CA ASP A 235 15.71 -31.26 7.33
C ASP A 235 16.44 -31.04 8.66
N ASP A 236 16.09 -30.01 9.41
CA ASP A 236 16.51 -29.89 10.82
C ASP A 236 15.30 -30.15 11.72
N ARG A 237 15.01 -31.45 11.84
CA ARG A 237 14.17 -31.99 12.91
C ARG A 237 15.05 -32.26 14.12
N THR A 238 15.68 -31.28 14.69
CA THR A 238 16.14 -31.37 16.09
C THR A 238 16.38 -29.97 16.65
N GLU A 239 15.75 -29.81 17.79
CA GLU A 239 16.06 -28.86 18.86
C GLU A 239 15.50 -27.44 18.78
N GLU A 240 14.50 -27.28 19.62
CA GLU A 240 13.88 -26.06 20.09
C GLU A 240 14.89 -24.98 20.46
N ALA A 241 15.14 -24.05 19.56
CA ALA A 241 15.45 -22.70 19.96
C ALA A 241 14.21 -21.85 19.63
N ARG A 242 13.39 -21.62 20.63
CA ARG A 242 12.33 -20.59 20.62
C ARG A 242 12.97 -19.21 20.42
N VAL A 243 13.33 -18.90 19.19
CA VAL A 243 13.40 -17.50 18.77
C VAL A 243 11.97 -17.10 18.48
N GLY A 244 11.38 -16.36 19.43
CA GLY A 244 10.06 -15.79 19.26
C GLY A 244 10.03 -15.02 17.94
N SER A 245 9.28 -15.53 16.96
CA SER A 245 8.75 -14.69 15.90
C SER A 245 8.10 -13.51 16.61
N PRO A 246 8.36 -12.26 16.21
CA PRO A 246 7.56 -11.17 16.68
C PRO A 246 6.16 -11.44 16.17
N THR A 247 5.36 -12.07 17.01
CA THR A 247 3.93 -12.05 16.90
C THR A 247 3.55 -10.60 17.16
N THR A 248 3.68 -9.75 16.14
CA THR A 248 2.75 -8.64 16.03
C THR A 248 1.41 -9.31 15.85
N ALA A 249 0.86 -9.79 16.97
CA ALA A 249 -0.55 -9.97 17.04
C ALA A 249 -1.09 -8.56 16.80
N PRO A 250 -1.70 -8.28 15.61
CA PRO A 250 -2.76 -7.31 15.61
C PRO A 250 -3.64 -7.77 16.76
N VAL A 251 -4.32 -6.85 17.44
CA VAL A 251 -5.51 -7.21 18.20
C VAL A 251 -6.39 -7.89 17.14
N ALA A 252 -6.11 -9.15 16.94
CA ALA A 252 -6.84 -10.04 16.09
C ALA A 252 -8.18 -10.22 16.80
N LEU A 253 -9.20 -9.60 16.27
CA LEU A 253 -10.41 -10.39 16.13
C LEU A 253 -9.92 -11.69 15.47
N ARG A 254 -9.75 -12.73 16.27
CA ARG A 254 -9.50 -14.09 15.79
C ARG A 254 -10.60 -14.39 14.79
N ALA A 255 -10.29 -14.35 13.49
CA ALA A 255 -11.02 -15.15 12.54
C ALA A 255 -10.85 -16.58 13.03
N ALA A 256 -11.93 -17.15 13.52
CA ALA A 256 -11.95 -18.56 13.84
C ALA A 256 -11.61 -19.29 12.54
N THR A 257 -10.46 -19.93 12.50
CA THR A 257 -10.13 -20.95 11.50
C THR A 257 -11.18 -22.05 11.67
N VAL A 258 -12.20 -22.02 10.84
CA VAL A 258 -13.13 -23.15 10.70
C VAL A 258 -12.39 -24.18 9.87
N GLU A 259 -11.87 -25.22 10.52
CA GLU A 259 -11.45 -26.43 9.83
C GLU A 259 -12.64 -26.94 9.00
N HIS A 260 -12.52 -26.86 7.68
CA HIS A 260 -13.48 -27.45 6.75
C HIS A 260 -13.22 -28.96 6.67
N ALA A 261 -13.78 -29.71 7.61
CA ALA A 261 -14.03 -31.14 7.38
C ALA A 261 -15.15 -31.23 6.33
N ALA A 262 -14.80 -31.63 5.13
CA ALA A 262 -15.77 -31.94 4.08
C ALA A 262 -16.61 -33.18 4.51
N ASP A 263 -17.84 -32.92 4.99
CA ASP A 263 -18.86 -33.95 5.11
C ASP A 263 -19.63 -34.01 3.78
N PRO A 264 -19.65 -35.15 3.07
CA PRO A 264 -20.24 -35.29 1.74
C PRO A 264 -21.76 -35.44 1.72
N ALA A 265 -22.51 -35.04 2.73
CA ALA A 265 -23.96 -35.01 2.70
C ALA A 265 -24.49 -33.68 2.15
N VAL A 266 -24.35 -33.53 0.88
CA VAL A 266 -25.12 -32.89 -0.18
C VAL A 266 -26.27 -31.96 0.25
N SER A 267 -25.96 -30.72 0.61
CA SER A 267 -26.82 -29.59 0.22
C SER A 267 -26.28 -29.02 -1.10
N PRO A 268 -27.13 -28.60 -2.05
CA PRO A 268 -26.65 -28.03 -3.31
C PRO A 268 -25.70 -26.87 -3.01
N THR A 269 -24.56 -26.84 -3.71
CA THR A 269 -23.56 -25.79 -3.56
C THR A 269 -24.17 -24.47 -3.97
N ARG A 270 -24.36 -23.55 -3.03
CA ARG A 270 -24.88 -22.20 -3.32
C ARG A 270 -23.77 -21.39 -3.98
N ALA A 271 -24.09 -20.75 -5.08
CA ALA A 271 -23.13 -19.97 -5.84
C ALA A 271 -23.80 -18.85 -6.65
N LEU A 272 -23.00 -17.92 -7.10
CA LEU A 272 -23.35 -16.94 -8.12
C LEU A 272 -22.52 -17.25 -9.38
N VAL A 273 -23.17 -17.61 -10.48
CA VAL A 273 -22.51 -17.94 -11.76
C VAL A 273 -22.46 -16.71 -12.62
N VAL A 274 -21.25 -16.24 -12.95
CA VAL A 274 -21.01 -14.98 -13.66
C VAL A 274 -21.22 -15.18 -15.16
N SER A 275 -22.18 -14.43 -15.74
CA SER A 275 -22.40 -14.36 -17.19
C SER A 275 -21.64 -13.19 -17.81
N ALA A 276 -21.58 -12.06 -17.13
CA ALA A 276 -20.78 -10.89 -17.49
C ALA A 276 -20.19 -10.26 -16.22
N PRO A 277 -18.86 -10.14 -16.11
CA PRO A 277 -18.22 -9.58 -14.91
C PRO A 277 -18.28 -8.05 -14.83
N GLY A 278 -18.70 -7.35 -15.90
CA GLY A 278 -18.55 -5.90 -16.04
C GLY A 278 -17.13 -5.50 -16.44
N PRO A 279 -16.80 -4.20 -16.42
CA PRO A 279 -15.48 -3.70 -16.80
C PRO A 279 -14.35 -4.21 -15.90
N PHE A 280 -14.61 -4.33 -14.59
CA PHE A 280 -13.67 -4.85 -13.62
C PHE A 280 -14.41 -5.33 -12.37
N SER A 281 -14.23 -6.60 -12.04
CA SER A 281 -14.75 -7.22 -10.81
C SER A 281 -13.73 -8.15 -10.20
N ILE A 282 -13.51 -8.05 -8.88
CA ILE A 282 -12.52 -8.82 -8.13
C ILE A 282 -13.01 -9.03 -6.69
N ILE A 283 -12.58 -10.12 -6.05
CA ILE A 283 -12.86 -10.34 -4.62
C ILE A 283 -11.87 -9.54 -3.78
N GLU A 284 -12.41 -8.80 -2.81
CA GLU A 284 -11.64 -7.99 -1.87
C GLU A 284 -12.13 -8.17 -0.44
N ASP A 285 -11.19 -8.07 0.51
CA ASP A 285 -11.44 -7.90 1.93
C ASP A 285 -10.78 -6.61 2.45
N LEU A 286 -10.31 -6.56 3.70
CA LEU A 286 -9.61 -5.40 4.25
C LEU A 286 -8.10 -5.41 3.99
N GLY A 287 -7.63 -6.35 3.16
CA GLY A 287 -6.23 -6.48 2.76
C GLY A 287 -5.34 -7.19 3.79
N ARG A 288 -4.03 -7.25 3.49
CA ARG A 288 -2.98 -8.01 4.19
C ARG A 288 -1.94 -7.12 4.86
N PRO A 289 -2.25 -6.47 6.01
CA PRO A 289 -1.32 -5.56 6.68
C PRO A 289 -0.08 -6.30 7.19
N GLY A 290 1.06 -5.56 7.36
CA GLY A 290 2.28 -6.10 7.95
C GLY A 290 3.08 -7.02 7.02
N ARG A 291 2.90 -6.90 5.69
CA ARG A 291 3.61 -7.71 4.69
C ARG A 291 4.62 -6.91 3.86
N SER A 292 4.81 -5.63 4.16
CA SER A 292 5.72 -4.76 3.41
C SER A 292 7.17 -5.23 3.44
N GLY A 293 7.62 -5.90 4.51
CA GLY A 293 8.94 -6.55 4.58
C GLY A 293 9.15 -7.70 3.57
N LEU A 294 8.09 -8.17 2.92
CA LEU A 294 8.11 -9.14 1.82
C LEU A 294 7.98 -8.47 0.44
N GLY A 295 7.90 -7.14 0.38
CA GLY A 295 7.62 -6.40 -0.84
C GLY A 295 6.14 -6.41 -1.24
N VAL A 296 5.24 -6.73 -0.30
CA VAL A 296 3.80 -6.85 -0.53
C VAL A 296 3.06 -5.71 0.12
N SER A 297 2.28 -4.98 -0.65
CA SER A 297 1.40 -3.92 -0.15
C SER A 297 0.22 -4.48 0.64
N ARG A 298 -0.46 -3.62 1.37
CA ARG A 298 -1.67 -4.02 2.09
C ARG A 298 -2.76 -4.50 1.14
N SER A 299 -2.94 -3.83 -0.01
CA SER A 299 -4.06 -4.06 -0.91
C SER A 299 -5.44 -3.97 -0.21
N GLY A 300 -6.45 -4.72 -0.65
CA GLY A 300 -7.80 -4.70 -0.09
C GLY A 300 -8.74 -3.79 -0.87
N ALA A 301 -9.96 -3.67 -0.36
CA ALA A 301 -11.00 -2.86 -0.96
C ALA A 301 -10.57 -1.40 -1.21
N MET A 302 -10.98 -0.84 -2.34
CA MET A 302 -10.77 0.59 -2.64
C MET A 302 -11.61 1.49 -1.73
N ASP A 303 -12.85 1.09 -1.38
CA ASP A 303 -13.74 1.76 -0.42
C ASP A 303 -14.07 0.82 0.74
N HIS A 304 -13.26 0.90 1.81
CA HIS A 304 -13.41 0.07 3.00
C HIS A 304 -14.77 0.24 3.69
N ARG A 305 -15.35 1.44 3.64
CA ARG A 305 -16.66 1.69 4.27
C ARG A 305 -17.77 0.98 3.51
N ALA A 306 -17.70 1.00 2.17
CA ALA A 306 -18.68 0.30 1.35
C ALA A 306 -18.63 -1.21 1.52
N LEU A 307 -17.41 -1.79 1.57
CA LEU A 307 -17.22 -3.21 1.84
C LEU A 307 -17.79 -3.61 3.20
N ARG A 308 -17.46 -2.86 4.26
CA ARG A 308 -17.99 -3.12 5.61
C ARG A 308 -19.51 -3.01 5.66
N GLU A 309 -20.08 -2.03 4.97
CA GLU A 309 -21.52 -1.84 4.93
C GLU A 309 -22.23 -2.98 4.20
N ALA A 310 -21.74 -3.43 3.04
CA ALA A 310 -22.30 -4.56 2.32
C ALA A 310 -22.31 -5.83 3.18
N ASN A 311 -21.22 -6.13 3.87
CA ASN A 311 -21.10 -7.26 4.78
C ASN A 311 -22.04 -7.14 5.99
N ARG A 312 -22.12 -5.97 6.61
CA ARG A 312 -23.01 -5.72 7.73
C ARG A 312 -24.49 -5.97 7.36
N LEU A 313 -24.89 -5.57 6.16
CA LEU A 313 -26.27 -5.73 5.66
C LEU A 313 -26.69 -7.22 5.57
N VAL A 314 -25.79 -8.10 5.16
CA VAL A 314 -26.07 -9.55 5.10
C VAL A 314 -25.78 -10.29 6.41
N GLY A 315 -25.34 -9.58 7.46
CA GLY A 315 -25.01 -10.16 8.77
C GLY A 315 -23.67 -10.92 8.77
N SER A 316 -22.78 -10.67 7.81
CA SER A 316 -21.43 -11.20 7.78
C SER A 316 -20.46 -10.34 8.60
N SER A 317 -19.29 -10.88 8.98
CA SER A 317 -18.22 -10.07 9.58
C SER A 317 -17.87 -8.91 8.64
N THR A 318 -17.68 -7.72 9.18
CA THR A 318 -17.43 -6.50 8.39
C THR A 318 -16.17 -6.56 7.52
N GLY A 319 -15.24 -7.46 7.83
CA GLY A 319 -14.03 -7.73 7.05
C GLY A 319 -14.13 -8.96 6.15
N SER A 320 -15.31 -9.60 6.01
CA SER A 320 -15.48 -10.74 5.11
C SER A 320 -15.22 -10.35 3.66
N PRO A 321 -14.77 -11.29 2.82
CA PRO A 321 -14.63 -11.05 1.39
C PRO A 321 -15.95 -10.60 0.75
N ALA A 322 -15.88 -9.58 -0.11
CA ALA A 322 -16.98 -9.10 -0.93
C ALA A 322 -16.51 -8.93 -2.38
N LEU A 323 -17.43 -8.99 -3.33
CA LEU A 323 -17.11 -8.70 -4.72
C LEU A 323 -17.09 -7.19 -4.92
N GLU A 324 -15.90 -6.64 -5.20
CA GLU A 324 -15.70 -5.25 -5.62
C GLU A 324 -15.95 -5.14 -7.12
N MET A 325 -16.81 -4.21 -7.52
CA MET A 325 -17.16 -3.94 -8.92
C MET A 325 -16.86 -2.47 -9.24
N ALA A 326 -15.97 -2.23 -10.18
CA ALA A 326 -15.76 -0.88 -10.72
C ALA A 326 -16.67 -0.64 -11.92
N TYR A 327 -17.42 0.46 -11.89
CA TYR A 327 -18.38 0.87 -12.93
C TYR A 327 -19.54 -0.11 -13.18
N GLY A 328 -19.81 -1.07 -12.28
CA GLY A 328 -20.94 -2.00 -12.39
C GLY A 328 -20.84 -2.98 -13.57
N GLY A 329 -21.98 -3.31 -14.19
CA GLY A 329 -22.04 -4.17 -15.38
C GLY A 329 -22.01 -5.67 -15.08
N LEU A 330 -22.11 -6.10 -13.81
CA LEU A 330 -22.20 -7.50 -13.44
C LEU A 330 -23.55 -8.08 -13.86
N VAL A 331 -23.52 -9.24 -14.54
CA VAL A 331 -24.67 -10.11 -14.75
C VAL A 331 -24.32 -11.51 -14.26
N ALA A 332 -25.12 -12.04 -13.35
CA ALA A 332 -24.86 -13.36 -12.76
C ALA A 332 -26.14 -14.09 -12.36
N THR A 333 -26.13 -15.41 -12.43
CA THR A 333 -27.27 -16.28 -12.10
C THR A 333 -27.06 -16.91 -10.74
N ALA A 334 -28.06 -16.85 -9.88
CA ALA A 334 -28.07 -17.53 -8.59
C ALA A 334 -28.22 -19.05 -8.79
N ARG A 335 -27.40 -19.82 -8.08
CA ARG A 335 -27.55 -21.24 -7.89
C ARG A 335 -27.85 -21.50 -6.42
N GLY A 336 -29.05 -21.98 -6.14
CA GLY A 336 -29.61 -22.07 -4.81
C GLY A 336 -29.97 -20.69 -4.24
N ASP A 337 -30.70 -20.68 -3.14
CA ASP A 337 -31.20 -19.46 -2.52
C ASP A 337 -30.10 -18.66 -1.84
N LEU A 338 -29.98 -17.39 -2.17
CA LEU A 338 -28.98 -16.46 -1.64
C LEU A 338 -29.64 -15.26 -0.96
N VAL A 339 -28.97 -14.71 0.04
CA VAL A 339 -29.27 -13.37 0.55
C VAL A 339 -28.04 -12.51 0.28
N VAL A 340 -28.22 -11.44 -0.45
CA VAL A 340 -27.15 -10.54 -0.89
C VAL A 340 -27.46 -9.09 -0.53
N ALA A 341 -26.42 -8.26 -0.53
CA ALA A 341 -26.58 -6.81 -0.42
C ALA A 341 -25.51 -6.11 -1.26
N ILE A 342 -25.85 -4.94 -1.80
CA ILE A 342 -24.93 -4.06 -2.51
C ILE A 342 -24.79 -2.75 -1.75
N ALA A 343 -23.56 -2.28 -1.57
CA ALA A 343 -23.25 -0.97 -0.99
C ALA A 343 -22.16 -0.26 -1.82
N GLY A 344 -21.96 1.04 -1.62
CA GLY A 344 -20.97 1.85 -2.34
C GLY A 344 -21.59 2.81 -3.33
N ALA A 345 -21.05 2.88 -4.55
CA ALA A 345 -21.61 3.71 -5.62
C ALA A 345 -23.07 3.32 -5.91
N PRO A 346 -23.95 4.28 -6.18
CA PRO A 346 -25.36 4.02 -6.50
C PRO A 346 -25.46 3.34 -7.86
N VAL A 347 -25.93 2.10 -7.87
CA VAL A 347 -26.15 1.31 -9.09
C VAL A 347 -27.61 0.91 -9.21
N ALA A 348 -28.10 0.75 -10.43
CA ALA A 348 -29.39 0.10 -10.66
C ALA A 348 -29.23 -1.42 -10.40
N ILE A 349 -30.14 -2.01 -9.63
CA ILE A 349 -30.15 -3.44 -9.33
C ILE A 349 -31.45 -4.00 -9.89
N THR A 350 -31.36 -4.97 -10.79
CA THR A 350 -32.50 -5.70 -11.33
C THR A 350 -32.31 -7.19 -11.08
N VAL A 351 -33.36 -7.85 -10.62
CA VAL A 351 -33.43 -9.31 -10.50
C VAL A 351 -34.50 -9.79 -11.47
N ASP A 352 -34.12 -10.61 -12.45
CA ASP A 352 -35.07 -11.30 -13.32
C ASP A 352 -35.43 -12.65 -12.68
N ARG A 353 -36.68 -12.81 -12.32
CA ARG A 353 -37.24 -14.01 -11.69
C ARG A 353 -38.25 -14.65 -12.63
N GLY A 354 -37.76 -15.50 -13.55
CA GLY A 354 -38.64 -16.18 -14.51
C GLY A 354 -39.39 -15.25 -15.46
N GLY A 355 -38.84 -14.08 -15.80
CA GLY A 355 -39.43 -13.05 -16.62
C GLY A 355 -40.01 -11.86 -15.85
N ASP A 356 -40.18 -11.97 -14.54
CA ASP A 356 -40.59 -10.86 -13.67
C ASP A 356 -39.37 -10.06 -13.22
N ARG A 357 -39.34 -8.76 -13.50
CA ARG A 357 -38.24 -7.86 -13.12
C ARG A 357 -38.54 -7.19 -11.79
N ILE A 358 -37.69 -7.50 -10.80
CA ILE A 358 -37.72 -6.94 -9.45
C ILE A 358 -36.59 -5.94 -9.30
N THR A 359 -36.87 -4.76 -8.74
CA THR A 359 -35.84 -3.76 -8.48
C THR A 359 -35.26 -3.94 -7.06
N GLY A 360 -33.96 -4.12 -6.96
CA GLY A 360 -33.22 -4.09 -5.69
C GLY A 360 -32.87 -2.66 -5.28
N VAL A 361 -32.46 -2.49 -4.03
CA VAL A 361 -32.09 -1.18 -3.47
C VAL A 361 -30.67 -1.26 -2.90
N VAL A 362 -29.79 -0.36 -3.32
CA VAL A 362 -28.46 -0.22 -2.73
C VAL A 362 -28.60 0.16 -1.24
N GLY A 363 -27.86 -0.52 -0.37
CA GLY A 363 -27.94 -0.32 1.09
C GLY A 363 -29.06 -1.12 1.76
N ALA A 364 -29.70 -2.05 1.05
CA ALA A 364 -30.67 -2.99 1.61
C ALA A 364 -30.33 -4.43 1.18
N PRO A 365 -30.52 -5.42 2.07
CA PRO A 365 -30.40 -6.84 1.71
C PRO A 365 -31.63 -7.28 0.89
N PHE A 366 -31.43 -8.21 -0.05
CA PHE A 366 -32.48 -8.83 -0.84
C PHE A 366 -32.18 -10.31 -1.11
N ALA A 367 -33.23 -11.08 -1.40
CA ALA A 367 -33.11 -12.49 -1.70
C ALA A 367 -33.02 -12.73 -3.21
N LEU A 368 -32.22 -13.70 -3.59
CA LEU A 368 -32.20 -14.33 -4.91
C LEU A 368 -32.62 -15.78 -4.71
N ASP A 369 -33.63 -16.23 -5.46
CA ASP A 369 -34.06 -17.62 -5.52
C ASP A 369 -33.21 -18.37 -6.55
N ASP A 370 -33.21 -19.70 -6.51
CA ASP A 370 -32.48 -20.53 -7.48
C ASP A 370 -32.91 -20.21 -8.92
N GLY A 371 -31.95 -19.86 -9.77
CA GLY A 371 -32.17 -19.47 -11.17
C GLY A 371 -32.43 -17.98 -11.41
N ASP A 372 -32.56 -17.15 -10.37
CA ASP A 372 -32.71 -15.70 -10.54
C ASP A 372 -31.45 -15.11 -11.21
N VAL A 373 -31.65 -14.16 -12.10
CA VAL A 373 -30.57 -13.41 -12.76
C VAL A 373 -30.44 -12.02 -12.14
N LEU A 374 -29.30 -11.77 -11.51
CA LEU A 374 -28.92 -10.46 -10.97
C LEU A 374 -28.22 -9.64 -12.06
N GLU A 375 -28.74 -8.44 -12.33
CA GLU A 375 -28.10 -7.43 -13.18
C GLU A 375 -27.74 -6.19 -12.33
N VAL A 376 -26.49 -5.77 -12.38
CA VAL A 376 -25.98 -4.56 -11.70
C VAL A 376 -25.59 -3.54 -12.75
N GLY A 377 -26.33 -2.46 -12.84
CA GLY A 377 -26.10 -1.39 -13.82
C GLY A 377 -24.85 -0.54 -13.50
N ALA A 378 -24.49 0.32 -14.45
CA ALA A 378 -23.42 1.30 -14.24
C ALA A 378 -23.85 2.38 -13.24
N PRO A 379 -22.97 2.84 -12.34
CA PRO A 379 -23.26 3.92 -11.42
C PRO A 379 -23.29 5.28 -12.16
N PRO A 380 -24.30 6.13 -11.94
CA PRO A 380 -24.32 7.49 -12.50
C PRO A 380 -23.31 8.43 -11.83
N ARG A 381 -22.80 8.03 -10.69
CA ARG A 381 -21.78 8.73 -9.88
C ARG A 381 -21.03 7.72 -9.00
N GLY A 382 -19.78 8.06 -8.65
CA GLY A 382 -18.88 7.10 -7.97
C GLY A 382 -18.30 6.09 -8.95
N VAL A 383 -17.58 5.12 -8.41
CA VAL A 383 -16.86 4.08 -9.18
C VAL A 383 -17.14 2.69 -8.62
N TYR A 384 -16.92 2.48 -7.33
CA TYR A 384 -16.88 1.16 -6.72
C TYR A 384 -18.16 0.82 -5.96
N SER A 385 -18.74 -0.33 -6.25
CA SER A 385 -19.79 -0.97 -5.48
C SER A 385 -19.38 -2.38 -5.06
N TYR A 386 -19.93 -2.84 -3.94
CA TYR A 386 -19.55 -4.10 -3.30
C TYR A 386 -20.76 -4.99 -3.13
N LEU A 387 -20.69 -6.22 -3.66
CA LEU A 387 -21.69 -7.27 -3.47
C LEU A 387 -21.22 -8.24 -2.40
N ALA A 388 -21.91 -8.25 -1.26
CA ALA A 388 -21.73 -9.23 -0.20
C ALA A 388 -22.83 -10.28 -0.24
N VAL A 389 -22.51 -11.49 0.25
CA VAL A 389 -23.47 -12.61 0.39
C VAL A 389 -23.50 -13.08 1.83
N ARG A 390 -24.68 -13.50 2.29
CA ARG A 390 -24.82 -14.12 3.60
C ARG A 390 -24.08 -15.46 3.66
N GLY A 391 -23.13 -15.57 4.59
CA GLY A 391 -22.22 -16.70 4.71
C GLY A 391 -20.83 -16.40 4.17
N GLY A 392 -20.65 -15.31 3.40
CA GLY A 392 -19.39 -14.89 2.77
C GLY A 392 -19.08 -15.68 1.50
N TRP A 393 -18.14 -15.20 0.71
CA TRP A 393 -17.59 -15.91 -0.44
C TRP A 393 -16.51 -16.91 0.01
N LEU A 394 -16.50 -18.09 -0.58
CA LEU A 394 -15.46 -19.09 -0.35
C LEU A 394 -14.25 -18.74 -1.21
N VAL A 395 -13.20 -18.27 -0.57
CA VAL A 395 -11.94 -17.88 -1.22
C VAL A 395 -10.79 -18.37 -0.35
N ASP A 396 -9.80 -19.01 -0.95
CA ASP A 396 -8.58 -19.41 -0.25
C ASP A 396 -7.72 -18.17 0.02
N PRO A 397 -7.39 -17.86 1.29
CA PRO A 397 -6.63 -16.67 1.60
C PRO A 397 -5.16 -16.80 1.20
N VAL A 398 -4.58 -15.73 0.67
CA VAL A 398 -3.15 -15.60 0.39
C VAL A 398 -2.56 -14.58 1.37
N LEU A 399 -1.59 -14.99 2.20
CA LEU A 399 -1.00 -14.17 3.25
C LEU A 399 -2.06 -13.57 4.21
N ASP A 400 -3.00 -14.42 4.64
CA ASP A 400 -4.11 -14.11 5.55
C ASP A 400 -5.19 -13.15 4.99
N SER A 401 -5.26 -12.95 3.68
CA SER A 401 -6.25 -12.10 3.01
C SER A 401 -6.83 -12.77 1.78
N ALA A 402 -8.14 -12.60 1.57
CA ALA A 402 -8.85 -13.00 0.37
C ALA A 402 -8.78 -11.95 -0.75
N SER A 403 -8.09 -10.82 -0.54
CA SER A 403 -7.99 -9.76 -1.53
C SER A 403 -7.14 -10.14 -2.74
N GLY A 404 -7.60 -9.75 -3.92
CA GLY A 404 -6.77 -9.68 -5.11
C GLY A 404 -5.86 -8.45 -5.07
N ASP A 405 -4.61 -8.60 -5.49
CA ASP A 405 -3.64 -7.51 -5.65
C ASP A 405 -3.15 -7.51 -7.10
N VAL A 406 -3.56 -6.51 -7.87
CA VAL A 406 -3.27 -6.48 -9.31
C VAL A 406 -1.79 -6.15 -9.60
N LEU A 407 -1.13 -5.41 -8.70
CA LEU A 407 0.30 -5.11 -8.86
C LEU A 407 1.14 -6.30 -8.44
N ALA A 408 0.84 -6.91 -7.31
CA ALA A 408 1.59 -8.04 -6.76
C ALA A 408 1.26 -9.36 -7.46
N GLY A 409 0.10 -9.48 -8.12
CA GLY A 409 -0.40 -10.74 -8.70
C GLY A 409 -0.70 -11.77 -7.61
N LEU A 410 -1.27 -11.34 -6.50
CA LEU A 410 -1.61 -12.17 -5.34
C LEU A 410 -3.13 -12.26 -5.16
N GLY A 411 -3.59 -13.38 -4.59
CA GLY A 411 -5.00 -13.63 -4.33
C GLY A 411 -5.80 -13.95 -5.60
N PRO A 412 -7.13 -13.83 -5.54
CA PRO A 412 -7.99 -14.15 -6.67
C PRO A 412 -7.79 -13.18 -7.84
N GLU A 413 -7.88 -13.72 -9.04
CA GLU A 413 -7.84 -12.94 -10.27
C GLU A 413 -9.16 -12.20 -10.50
N ARG A 414 -9.17 -11.28 -11.47
CA ARG A 414 -10.39 -10.62 -11.94
C ARG A 414 -11.35 -11.64 -12.52
N LEU A 415 -12.63 -11.49 -12.20
CA LEU A 415 -13.67 -12.38 -12.68
C LEU A 415 -13.75 -12.39 -14.20
N GLN A 416 -14.05 -13.57 -14.72
CA GLN A 416 -14.35 -13.84 -16.12
C GLN A 416 -15.78 -14.37 -16.26
N ALA A 417 -16.31 -14.32 -17.48
CA ALA A 417 -17.58 -15.01 -17.78
C ALA A 417 -17.38 -16.53 -17.62
N GLY A 418 -18.29 -17.16 -16.90
CA GLY A 418 -18.24 -18.57 -16.56
C GLY A 418 -17.71 -18.87 -15.15
N ASP A 419 -17.14 -17.88 -14.45
CA ASP A 419 -16.66 -18.09 -13.08
C ASP A 419 -17.83 -18.34 -12.12
N GLU A 420 -17.56 -19.13 -11.10
CA GLU A 420 -18.51 -19.44 -10.02
C GLU A 420 -18.00 -18.88 -8.69
N LEU A 421 -18.76 -17.96 -8.12
CA LEU A 421 -18.54 -17.47 -6.77
C LEU A 421 -19.30 -18.35 -5.79
N VAL A 422 -18.61 -19.29 -5.17
CA VAL A 422 -19.20 -20.22 -4.21
C VAL A 422 -19.42 -19.54 -2.87
N VAL A 423 -20.60 -19.79 -2.26
CA VAL A 423 -20.93 -19.27 -0.92
C VAL A 423 -20.34 -20.17 0.15
N ALA A 424 -19.56 -19.57 1.05
CA ALA A 424 -19.04 -20.28 2.22
C ALA A 424 -20.17 -20.61 3.21
N ARG A 425 -19.90 -21.55 4.12
CA ARG A 425 -20.78 -21.88 5.25
C ARG A 425 -20.37 -21.12 6.52
N GLY A 426 -20.00 -19.85 6.35
CA GLY A 426 -19.58 -18.98 7.44
C GLY A 426 -20.74 -18.69 8.41
N TRP A 427 -20.38 -18.44 9.67
CA TRP A 427 -21.32 -17.94 10.66
C TRP A 427 -21.79 -16.54 10.26
N SER A 428 -23.08 -16.29 10.44
CA SER A 428 -23.67 -14.98 10.13
C SER A 428 -24.63 -14.58 11.24
N GLU A 429 -24.62 -13.29 11.57
CA GLU A 429 -25.60 -12.66 12.44
C GLU A 429 -26.96 -12.49 11.72
N SER A 430 -27.92 -11.88 12.38
CA SER A 430 -29.17 -11.50 11.76
C SER A 430 -28.92 -10.53 10.61
N VAL A 431 -29.66 -10.70 9.52
CA VAL A 431 -29.69 -9.71 8.43
C VAL A 431 -30.10 -8.36 9.00
N ALA A 432 -29.34 -7.32 8.73
CA ALA A 432 -29.65 -6.00 9.25
C ALA A 432 -30.84 -5.41 8.50
N ALA A 433 -31.70 -4.69 9.22
CA ALA A 433 -32.67 -3.83 8.57
C ALA A 433 -31.96 -2.83 7.65
N ALA A 434 -32.60 -2.50 6.52
CA ALA A 434 -32.12 -1.44 5.65
C ALA A 434 -31.84 -0.20 6.51
N ALA A 435 -30.57 0.21 6.57
CA ALA A 435 -30.27 1.50 7.17
C ALA A 435 -30.89 2.57 6.27
N PRO A 436 -31.40 3.70 6.83
CA PRO A 436 -31.72 4.83 5.98
C PRO A 436 -30.46 5.10 5.16
N HIS A 437 -30.56 4.99 3.84
CA HIS A 437 -29.45 5.14 2.94
C HIS A 437 -28.87 6.54 3.17
N VAL A 438 -27.81 6.62 3.96
CA VAL A 438 -26.99 7.82 4.02
C VAL A 438 -26.45 7.93 2.61
N GLN A 439 -27.08 8.78 1.80
CA GLN A 439 -26.56 9.08 0.46
C GLN A 439 -25.10 9.49 0.66
N ARG A 440 -24.22 8.56 0.39
CA ARG A 440 -22.80 8.87 0.40
C ARG A 440 -22.63 9.96 -0.63
N ASN A 441 -21.93 11.01 -0.24
CA ASN A 441 -21.61 12.10 -1.13
C ASN A 441 -20.51 11.60 -2.10
N VAL A 442 -20.88 10.66 -2.98
CA VAL A 442 -20.04 10.16 -4.07
C VAL A 442 -20.04 11.17 -5.19
N SER A 443 -18.87 11.49 -5.69
CA SER A 443 -18.69 12.54 -6.70
C SER A 443 -19.27 12.11 -8.05
N GLY A 444 -19.97 13.03 -8.68
CA GLY A 444 -20.38 12.92 -10.08
C GLY A 444 -19.22 13.28 -11.02
N PRO A 445 -19.36 12.97 -12.32
CA PRO A 445 -18.31 13.24 -13.31
C PRO A 445 -17.99 14.73 -13.47
N ASP A 446 -18.96 15.61 -13.21
CA ASP A 446 -18.80 17.07 -13.37
C ASP A 446 -18.49 17.79 -12.03
N GLU A 447 -18.39 17.06 -10.93
CA GLU A 447 -18.17 17.63 -9.60
C GLU A 447 -16.68 17.70 -9.24
N VAL A 448 -16.32 18.64 -8.38
CA VAL A 448 -14.99 18.75 -7.78
C VAL A 448 -15.00 18.07 -6.42
N THR A 449 -14.18 17.06 -6.26
CA THR A 449 -13.99 16.37 -4.98
C THR A 449 -12.89 17.02 -4.20
N PHE A 450 -13.18 17.51 -2.99
CA PHE A 450 -12.16 18.02 -2.08
C PHE A 450 -11.59 16.88 -1.24
N LEU A 451 -10.25 16.79 -1.22
CA LEU A 451 -9.49 15.84 -0.41
C LEU A 451 -8.51 16.60 0.49
N ASP A 452 -8.56 16.34 1.78
CA ASP A 452 -7.62 16.91 2.73
C ASP A 452 -6.29 16.15 2.65
N VAL A 453 -5.19 16.90 2.65
CA VAL A 453 -3.82 16.36 2.55
C VAL A 453 -2.93 16.93 3.66
N VAL A 454 -2.06 16.07 4.19
CA VAL A 454 -0.92 16.48 5.02
C VAL A 454 0.29 16.60 4.12
N LEU A 455 0.97 17.76 4.11
CA LEU A 455 2.19 17.95 3.35
C LEU A 455 3.34 17.07 3.88
N GLY A 456 4.24 16.68 3.02
CA GLY A 456 5.41 15.85 3.31
C GLY A 456 5.22 14.38 2.87
N PRO A 457 6.24 13.55 2.97
CA PRO A 457 7.55 13.81 3.62
C PRO A 457 8.56 14.61 2.78
N ARG A 458 8.30 14.79 1.48
CA ARG A 458 9.22 15.45 0.53
C ARG A 458 8.66 16.76 -0.04
N ASP A 459 7.91 17.51 0.77
CA ASP A 459 7.44 18.87 0.42
C ASP A 459 8.61 19.85 0.19
N ASP A 460 9.74 19.65 0.86
CA ASP A 460 10.97 20.43 0.69
C ASP A 460 11.70 20.19 -0.65
N TRP A 461 11.25 19.25 -1.46
CA TRP A 461 11.73 18.99 -2.82
C TRP A 461 11.03 19.84 -3.88
N PHE A 462 10.04 20.65 -3.49
CA PHE A 462 9.23 21.48 -4.38
C PHE A 462 9.39 22.96 -4.07
N THR A 463 9.13 23.80 -5.06
CA THR A 463 9.10 25.24 -4.85
C THR A 463 7.85 25.64 -4.05
N ASP A 464 7.88 26.81 -3.39
CA ASP A 464 6.73 27.32 -2.64
C ASP A 464 5.52 27.55 -3.59
N GLU A 465 5.78 27.95 -4.84
CA GLU A 465 4.76 28.11 -5.88
C GLU A 465 4.14 26.74 -6.28
N ALA A 466 4.95 25.68 -6.35
CA ALA A 466 4.44 24.33 -6.63
C ALA A 466 3.56 23.81 -5.48
N LEU A 467 3.93 24.06 -4.23
CA LEU A 467 3.11 23.70 -3.07
C LEU A 467 1.79 24.48 -3.02
N ALA A 468 1.82 25.78 -3.34
CA ALA A 468 0.59 26.57 -3.48
C ALA A 468 -0.29 26.01 -4.60
N ARG A 469 0.30 25.74 -5.77
CA ARG A 469 -0.38 25.19 -6.95
C ARG A 469 -1.04 23.83 -6.65
N LEU A 470 -0.42 22.96 -5.85
CA LEU A 470 -1.01 21.68 -5.47
C LEU A 470 -2.43 21.84 -4.91
N THR A 471 -2.69 22.90 -4.15
CA THR A 471 -3.97 23.16 -3.48
C THR A 471 -4.86 24.17 -4.20
N GLU A 472 -4.33 24.99 -5.09
CA GLU A 472 -5.06 26.06 -5.76
C GLU A 472 -5.70 25.62 -7.06
N GLN A 473 -5.09 24.68 -7.82
CA GLN A 473 -5.67 24.20 -9.07
C GLN A 473 -6.51 22.92 -8.85
N GLU A 474 -7.30 22.61 -9.86
CA GLU A 474 -8.04 21.36 -9.98
C GLU A 474 -7.20 20.34 -10.76
N TRP A 475 -7.33 19.08 -10.35
CA TRP A 475 -6.63 17.95 -10.93
C TRP A 475 -7.64 16.97 -11.52
N THR A 476 -7.55 16.66 -12.80
CA THR A 476 -8.45 15.73 -13.49
C THR A 476 -7.96 14.29 -13.35
N VAL A 477 -8.85 13.37 -12.98
CA VAL A 477 -8.56 11.93 -12.94
C VAL A 477 -8.49 11.41 -14.37
N THR A 478 -7.32 10.87 -14.77
CA THR A 478 -7.08 10.43 -16.15
C THR A 478 -7.54 8.98 -16.38
N PRO A 479 -7.73 8.55 -17.65
CA PRO A 479 -8.09 7.16 -17.99
C PRO A 479 -7.05 6.11 -17.59
N GLN A 480 -5.80 6.48 -17.31
CA GLN A 480 -4.74 5.59 -16.86
C GLN A 480 -4.84 5.25 -15.37
N SER A 481 -5.86 5.78 -14.68
CA SER A 481 -6.13 5.50 -13.26
C SER A 481 -6.63 4.08 -13.05
N ASN A 482 -6.19 3.45 -11.97
CA ASN A 482 -6.55 2.10 -11.57
C ASN A 482 -6.37 1.89 -10.06
N ARG A 483 -6.43 0.63 -9.58
CA ARG A 483 -6.24 0.27 -8.17
C ARG A 483 -4.85 0.59 -7.61
N ILE A 484 -3.83 0.71 -8.48
CA ILE A 484 -2.46 1.09 -8.08
C ILE A 484 -2.40 2.58 -7.72
N GLY A 485 -3.07 3.43 -8.52
CA GLY A 485 -3.10 4.86 -8.29
C GLY A 485 -3.99 5.63 -9.25
N LEU A 486 -4.53 6.74 -8.77
CA LEU A 486 -5.18 7.72 -9.60
C LEU A 486 -4.10 8.62 -10.22
N ARG A 487 -4.01 8.60 -11.54
CA ARG A 487 -3.14 9.52 -12.28
C ARG A 487 -3.88 10.80 -12.53
N LEU A 488 -3.34 11.88 -12.03
CA LEU A 488 -3.96 13.20 -12.04
C LEU A 488 -3.27 14.10 -13.04
N GLU A 489 -4.04 14.90 -13.74
CA GLU A 489 -3.55 15.87 -14.70
C GLU A 489 -4.04 17.28 -14.31
N GLY A 490 -3.11 18.19 -14.09
CA GLY A 490 -3.36 19.60 -13.85
C GLY A 490 -2.91 20.46 -15.02
N ALA A 491 -3.48 21.68 -15.14
CA ALA A 491 -3.13 22.62 -16.20
C ALA A 491 -1.64 23.00 -16.16
N VAL A 492 -1.04 23.05 -14.98
CA VAL A 492 0.37 23.39 -14.78
C VAL A 492 1.01 22.30 -13.89
N PRO A 493 2.11 21.69 -14.32
CA PRO A 493 2.81 20.69 -13.52
C PRO A 493 3.42 21.29 -12.25
N LEU A 494 3.80 20.44 -11.30
CA LEU A 494 4.50 20.83 -10.08
C LEU A 494 6.01 20.88 -10.33
N ASP A 495 6.60 22.06 -10.17
CA ASP A 495 8.03 22.27 -10.37
C ASP A 495 8.83 21.75 -9.16
N ARG A 496 9.90 20.99 -9.42
CA ARG A 496 10.83 20.55 -8.38
C ARG A 496 11.88 21.62 -8.11
N ALA A 497 12.15 21.88 -6.83
CA ALA A 497 13.31 22.65 -6.37
C ALA A 497 14.58 21.78 -6.34
N VAL A 498 14.43 20.47 -6.08
CA VAL A 498 15.49 19.47 -6.11
C VAL A 498 15.25 18.53 -7.29
N THR A 499 16.19 18.49 -8.21
CA THR A 499 16.11 17.68 -9.46
C THR A 499 16.90 16.38 -9.39
N ASP A 500 17.63 16.15 -8.29
CA ASP A 500 18.40 14.94 -8.08
C ASP A 500 17.49 13.69 -8.06
N GLU A 501 18.09 12.53 -8.31
CA GLU A 501 17.39 11.25 -8.17
C GLU A 501 17.17 10.98 -6.68
N LEU A 502 15.95 10.64 -6.29
CA LEU A 502 15.61 10.26 -4.93
C LEU A 502 15.96 8.79 -4.71
N ASP A 503 16.71 8.51 -3.66
CA ASP A 503 16.85 7.12 -3.18
C ASP A 503 15.48 6.51 -2.92
N SER A 504 15.33 5.20 -3.22
CA SER A 504 14.05 4.52 -3.00
C SER A 504 13.60 4.66 -1.54
N GLU A 505 12.37 5.12 -1.36
CA GLU A 505 11.71 5.31 -0.06
C GLU A 505 10.42 4.53 0.02
N ALA A 506 9.98 4.24 1.24
CA ALA A 506 8.70 3.61 1.47
C ALA A 506 7.54 4.52 1.05
N THR A 507 6.51 3.92 0.46
CA THR A 507 5.27 4.59 0.07
C THR A 507 4.07 4.03 0.83
N VAL A 508 2.97 4.76 0.81
CA VAL A 508 1.72 4.39 1.50
C VAL A 508 0.52 4.69 0.62
N SER A 509 -0.60 4.00 0.87
CA SER A 509 -1.88 4.41 0.28
C SER A 509 -2.18 5.87 0.67
N GLY A 510 -2.61 6.67 -0.29
CA GLY A 510 -2.84 8.11 -0.10
C GLY A 510 -1.64 8.99 -0.39
N ALA A 511 -0.45 8.45 -0.62
CA ALA A 511 0.72 9.24 -1.02
C ALA A 511 0.53 9.86 -2.41
N LEU A 512 0.79 11.16 -2.51
CA LEU A 512 0.86 11.92 -3.76
C LEU A 512 2.32 11.96 -4.22
N GLN A 513 2.67 11.03 -5.09
CA GLN A 513 4.00 10.94 -5.68
C GLN A 513 4.07 11.78 -6.95
N ILE A 514 5.18 12.53 -7.15
CA ILE A 514 5.38 13.42 -8.29
C ILE A 514 6.49 12.88 -9.19
N PRO A 515 6.15 12.23 -10.32
CA PRO A 515 7.09 11.84 -11.36
C PRO A 515 7.77 13.04 -12.03
N PRO A 516 8.76 12.84 -12.94
CA PRO A 516 9.49 13.94 -13.60
C PRO A 516 8.63 14.89 -14.44
N ASP A 517 7.45 14.44 -14.91
CA ASP A 517 6.48 15.25 -15.65
C ASP A 517 5.71 16.24 -14.77
N GLY A 518 5.88 16.18 -13.45
CA GLY A 518 5.24 17.07 -12.49
C GLY A 518 3.74 16.81 -12.27
N GLN A 519 3.19 15.73 -12.82
CA GLN A 519 1.78 15.37 -12.65
C GLN A 519 1.61 14.36 -11.49
N PRO A 520 0.70 14.62 -10.53
CA PRO A 520 0.59 13.78 -9.35
C PRO A 520 0.03 12.38 -9.64
N VAL A 521 0.57 11.38 -8.95
CA VAL A 521 -0.01 10.04 -8.84
C VAL A 521 -0.44 9.82 -7.39
N LEU A 522 -1.74 9.75 -7.14
CA LEU A 522 -2.30 9.40 -5.83
C LEU A 522 -2.33 7.89 -5.68
N PHE A 523 -1.47 7.33 -4.85
CA PHE A 523 -1.41 5.89 -4.60
C PHE A 523 -2.68 5.38 -3.90
N MET A 524 -3.21 4.27 -4.44
CA MET A 524 -4.42 3.62 -3.95
C MET A 524 -4.10 2.26 -3.30
N ALA A 525 -5.03 1.31 -3.31
CA ALA A 525 -4.91 0.06 -2.57
C ALA A 525 -3.69 -0.78 -2.95
N ASP A 526 -3.44 -0.98 -4.25
CA ASP A 526 -2.41 -1.88 -4.78
C ASP A 526 -1.09 -1.14 -5.14
N HIS A 527 -0.75 -0.09 -4.38
CA HIS A 527 0.46 0.71 -4.62
C HIS A 527 1.76 -0.09 -4.37
N PRO A 528 2.88 0.28 -5.00
CA PRO A 528 4.17 -0.35 -4.68
C PRO A 528 4.60 0.00 -3.24
N VAL A 529 5.31 -0.91 -2.56
CA VAL A 529 5.79 -0.70 -1.18
C VAL A 529 6.87 0.37 -1.11
N THR A 530 7.70 0.47 -2.14
CA THR A 530 8.77 1.49 -2.25
C THR A 530 8.72 2.17 -3.60
N GLY A 531 9.16 3.43 -3.66
CA GLY A 531 9.24 4.22 -4.87
C GLY A 531 10.40 5.21 -4.83
N GLY A 532 10.84 5.70 -6.01
CA GLY A 532 11.97 6.60 -6.17
C GLY A 532 11.58 8.02 -6.59
N TYR A 533 10.31 8.42 -6.47
CA TYR A 533 9.88 9.78 -6.73
C TYR A 533 9.37 10.46 -5.45
N PRO A 534 9.58 11.78 -5.29
CA PRO A 534 9.21 12.45 -4.06
C PRO A 534 7.70 12.45 -3.83
N VAL A 535 7.31 12.19 -2.58
CA VAL A 535 5.93 12.27 -2.09
C VAL A 535 5.72 13.68 -1.52
N VAL A 536 4.94 14.51 -2.22
CA VAL A 536 4.70 15.92 -1.83
C VAL A 536 3.70 16.05 -0.69
N ALA A 537 2.73 15.14 -0.62
CA ALA A 537 1.68 15.14 0.40
C ALA A 537 1.06 13.75 0.52
N CYS A 538 0.27 13.54 1.58
CA CYS A 538 -0.54 12.33 1.73
C CYS A 538 -2.00 12.71 2.03
N VAL A 539 -2.95 12.07 1.35
CA VAL A 539 -4.39 12.19 1.63
C VAL A 539 -4.69 11.65 3.03
N VAL A 540 -5.52 12.35 3.79
CA VAL A 540 -5.96 11.91 5.13
C VAL A 540 -6.69 10.59 5.01
N GLY A 541 -6.32 9.61 5.84
CA GLY A 541 -6.70 8.19 5.68
C GLY A 541 -8.20 7.91 5.62
N ASP A 542 -9.03 8.67 6.33
CA ASP A 542 -10.49 8.52 6.31
C ASP A 542 -11.14 9.04 5.01
N GLN A 543 -10.39 9.75 4.16
CA GLN A 543 -10.85 10.25 2.85
C GLN A 543 -10.41 9.39 1.67
N LEU A 544 -9.64 8.32 1.88
CA LEU A 544 -9.24 7.40 0.83
C LEU A 544 -10.45 6.70 0.18
N ASP A 545 -11.43 6.30 1.00
CA ASP A 545 -12.70 5.75 0.50
C ASP A 545 -13.42 6.74 -0.44
N ARG A 546 -13.29 8.05 -0.17
CA ARG A 546 -13.85 9.11 -1.01
C ARG A 546 -13.04 9.31 -2.28
N ALA A 547 -11.71 9.28 -2.18
CA ALA A 547 -10.80 9.36 -3.33
C ALA A 547 -11.05 8.22 -4.32
N ALA A 548 -11.27 7.00 -3.82
CA ALA A 548 -11.62 5.83 -4.62
C ALA A 548 -12.90 6.03 -5.46
N GLN A 549 -13.84 6.81 -4.95
CA GLN A 549 -15.14 7.05 -5.62
C GLN A 549 -15.11 8.23 -6.61
N VAL A 550 -13.93 8.77 -6.95
CA VAL A 550 -13.80 9.83 -7.96
C VAL A 550 -13.68 9.20 -9.35
N PRO A 551 -14.65 9.40 -10.26
CA PRO A 551 -14.63 8.75 -11.57
C PRO A 551 -13.58 9.38 -12.50
N ILE A 552 -13.19 8.64 -13.54
CA ILE A 552 -12.35 9.14 -14.63
C ILE A 552 -13.03 10.37 -15.26
N GLY A 553 -12.24 11.44 -15.51
CA GLY A 553 -12.70 12.73 -16.03
C GLY A 553 -13.20 13.70 -14.95
N ALA A 554 -13.53 13.22 -13.75
CA ALA A 554 -13.89 14.10 -12.64
C ALA A 554 -12.66 14.80 -12.05
N ARG A 555 -12.92 15.84 -11.26
CA ARG A 555 -11.88 16.73 -10.74
C ARG A 555 -11.69 16.56 -9.25
N VAL A 556 -10.42 16.65 -8.82
CA VAL A 556 -10.01 16.67 -7.42
C VAL A 556 -9.37 18.00 -7.11
N ARG A 557 -9.61 18.52 -5.92
CA ARG A 557 -8.90 19.66 -5.36
C ARG A 557 -8.40 19.33 -3.96
N PHE A 558 -7.12 19.57 -3.71
CA PHE A 558 -6.52 19.28 -2.41
C PHE A 558 -6.66 20.46 -1.45
N ARG A 559 -6.80 20.17 -0.15
CA ARG A 559 -6.76 21.15 0.93
C ARG A 559 -5.69 20.73 1.92
N ALA A 560 -4.66 21.56 2.10
CA ALA A 560 -3.64 21.31 3.09
C ALA A 560 -4.24 21.43 4.51
N VAL A 561 -4.03 20.41 5.34
CA VAL A 561 -4.42 20.39 6.74
C VAL A 561 -3.20 20.13 7.62
N PRO A 562 -3.21 20.57 8.90
CA PRO A 562 -2.10 20.31 9.81
C PRO A 562 -1.85 18.79 9.95
N GLY A 563 -0.59 18.39 9.81
CA GLY A 563 -0.13 17.04 10.09
C GLY A 563 0.07 16.78 11.59
N PRO A 564 0.48 15.54 11.96
CA PRO A 564 0.87 15.22 13.31
C PRO A 564 2.02 16.14 13.75
N ALA A 565 1.98 16.62 15.00
CA ALA A 565 3.02 17.51 15.56
C ALA A 565 4.36 16.77 15.65
N LEU A 566 5.19 16.92 14.61
CA LEU A 566 6.54 16.39 14.47
C LEU A 566 7.56 17.55 14.49
N THR A 567 8.82 17.24 14.80
CA THR A 567 9.91 18.23 14.74
C THR A 567 10.34 18.39 13.28
N GLY A 568 9.99 19.52 12.64
CA GLY A 568 10.35 19.82 11.24
C GLY A 568 9.73 21.14 10.75
N ARG A 569 9.94 21.48 9.47
CA ARG A 569 9.45 22.70 8.82
C ARG A 569 7.91 22.85 8.91
N ALA A 570 7.17 21.76 8.88
CA ALA A 570 5.72 21.74 9.07
C ALA A 570 5.30 22.21 10.48
N ALA A 571 6.10 21.95 11.50
CA ALA A 571 5.85 22.47 12.86
C ALA A 571 6.07 23.99 12.93
N ALA A 572 7.02 24.54 12.18
CA ALA A 572 7.28 25.97 12.09
C ALA A 572 6.16 26.69 11.32
N ALA A 573 5.63 26.10 10.24
CA ALA A 573 4.51 26.67 9.48
C ALA A 573 3.19 26.63 10.28
N ALA A 574 2.91 25.55 11.02
CA ALA A 574 1.75 25.45 11.89
C ALA A 574 1.84 26.42 13.08
N ALA A 575 3.04 26.65 13.64
CA ALA A 575 3.27 27.65 14.69
C ALA A 575 3.12 29.08 14.18
N ALA A 576 3.52 29.36 12.94
CA ALA A 576 3.35 30.65 12.30
C ALA A 576 1.87 30.95 11.97
N ALA A 577 1.09 29.93 11.57
CA ALA A 577 -0.33 30.06 11.28
C ALA A 577 -1.22 30.17 12.52
N SER A 578 -0.71 29.77 13.71
CA SER A 578 -1.42 29.84 15.00
C SER A 578 -1.04 31.04 15.86
N SER A 579 -0.13 31.91 15.43
CA SER A 579 0.17 33.16 16.13
C SER A 579 -0.91 34.19 15.80
N PRO A 580 -1.68 34.71 16.78
CA PRO A 580 -2.61 35.82 16.54
C PRO A 580 -1.80 37.02 16.06
N GLY A 581 -2.22 37.61 14.95
CA GLY A 581 -1.54 38.68 14.27
C GLY A 581 -1.11 39.77 15.22
N ALA A 582 0.19 40.09 15.18
CA ALA A 582 0.69 41.32 15.73
C ALA A 582 0.13 42.47 14.88
N GLU A 583 -0.88 43.14 15.41
CA GLU A 583 -1.33 44.44 14.91
C GLU A 583 -0.14 45.38 14.98
N SER A 584 0.22 45.93 13.82
CA SER A 584 1.19 47.01 13.68
C SER A 584 0.66 48.27 14.37
N ASP A 585 1.34 48.66 15.44
CA ASP A 585 1.21 49.94 16.09
C ASP A 585 1.76 51.02 15.17
N ALA A 586 0.89 51.88 14.68
CA ALA A 586 1.26 53.15 14.01
C ALA A 586 0.34 54.24 14.52
N GLY A 587 0.85 54.93 15.49
CA GLY A 587 0.86 56.36 15.72
C GLY A 587 -0.43 57.17 15.80
N SER A 588 -0.69 57.67 17.05
CA SER A 588 -1.01 59.03 17.46
C SER A 588 -2.24 59.77 16.89
N GLU A 589 -3.18 60.13 17.72
CA GLU A 589 -3.33 61.49 18.26
C GLU A 589 -4.60 61.59 19.14
N ALA A 590 -4.46 62.40 20.17
CA ALA A 590 -5.41 62.61 21.25
C ALA A 590 -6.62 63.47 20.84
N ALA A 591 -7.80 63.19 21.38
CA ALA A 591 -8.82 64.16 21.78
C ALA A 591 -9.81 63.60 22.78
N ASP A 592 -9.70 64.10 23.93
CA ASP A 592 -10.58 64.41 25.05
C ASP A 592 -12.10 64.32 24.80
N THR A 593 -12.86 63.57 25.62
CA THR A 593 -14.06 64.03 26.34
C THR A 593 -14.76 62.90 27.11
N ALA A 594 -15.29 63.27 28.24
CA ALA A 594 -15.79 62.60 29.41
C ALA A 594 -17.07 61.70 29.27
N PRO A 595 -17.51 61.06 30.39
CA PRO A 595 -18.28 59.78 30.39
C PRO A 595 -19.80 59.97 30.44
N VAL A 596 -20.53 59.04 29.86
CA VAL A 596 -21.98 58.91 30.08
C VAL A 596 -22.30 57.47 30.52
N GLY A 597 -23.08 57.39 31.60
CA GLY A 597 -23.44 56.22 32.37
C GLY A 597 -24.44 55.27 31.68
N PRO A 598 -24.85 54.19 32.40
CA PRO A 598 -25.50 53.04 31.79
C PRO A 598 -27.02 53.19 31.61
N PRO A 599 -27.65 52.49 30.68
CA PRO A 599 -29.10 52.38 30.65
C PRO A 599 -29.62 51.08 31.27
N ALA A 600 -30.82 51.24 31.80
CA ALA A 600 -31.60 50.36 32.63
C ALA A 600 -32.27 49.18 31.89
N ALA A 601 -32.75 48.28 32.73
CA ALA A 601 -33.40 47.01 32.55
C ALA A 601 -34.69 46.98 31.66
N VAL A 602 -34.90 45.77 31.16
CA VAL A 602 -36.07 44.94 30.73
C VAL A 602 -37.46 45.45 31.12
N PRO A 603 -38.50 45.15 30.30
CA PRO A 603 -39.45 44.16 30.80
C PRO A 603 -39.95 43.10 29.80
N GLU A 604 -40.19 41.90 30.36
CA GLU A 604 -41.01 40.80 29.87
C GLU A 604 -42.46 41.20 29.67
N ARG A 605 -43.10 40.56 28.71
CA ARG A 605 -44.54 40.10 28.66
C ARG A 605 -44.66 39.34 27.34
N GLY A 606 -45.29 38.23 27.21
CA GLY A 606 -46.40 37.57 27.88
C GLY A 606 -47.27 36.96 26.81
N ASP A 607 -47.57 35.70 27.00
CA ASP A 607 -48.50 34.81 26.29
C ASP A 607 -49.56 35.42 25.36
N GLU A 608 -49.87 34.68 24.30
CA GLU A 608 -51.19 34.12 23.95
C GLU A 608 -51.34 33.89 22.43
N ALA A 609 -51.85 32.70 22.17
CA ALA A 609 -52.61 32.11 21.07
C ALA A 609 -51.80 31.22 20.09
#